data_c1a28dbbb0cf8fefb1d1a3fde9b60e98
#
_entry.id   c1a28dbbb0cf8fefb1d1a3fde9b60e98
#
_cell.length_a   1.000
_cell.length_b   1.000
_cell.length_c   1.000
_cell.angle_alpha   90.00
_cell.angle_beta   90.00
_cell.angle_gamma   90.00
#
_symmetry.space_group_name_H-M   'P 1'
#
loop_
_entity.id
_entity.type
_entity.pdbx_description
1 polymer ?
#
loop_
_entity_poly.entity_id
_entity_poly.type
_entity_poly.pdbx_seq_one_letter_code
_entity_poly.pdbx_strand_id
1 'polypeptide(L)'
;MNYNQNSAISKCPFSASRMVFKKSEIENFTKSSTQNFVKENSIVREIWGKSDTILFIFAGAAAEFALNKSVDWLYFTGKLPNDPIGRLFSTVEYARKIVFTSMEDANNSIDTIRKIHTAVENKRGFLIPDWAYRDVLFMLIFYSIAAFELLERKLSDDEKEEVYNVFYRVGERMGVKDLPKNYVEWLPVRDSHLQENLEKSDFTEDLFKQ
;
A
#
# COMPACT_ATOMS: atom_id res chain seq x y z
N MET A 1 47.07 -20.22 -57.17
CA MET A 1 47.38 -19.44 -55.99
C MET A 1 46.38 -19.77 -54.93
N ASN A 2 46.78 -20.63 -54.02
CA ASN A 2 45.94 -21.14 -52.93
C ASN A 2 46.14 -20.23 -51.72
N TYR A 3 45.05 -19.65 -51.20
CA TYR A 3 45.06 -19.04 -49.87
C TYR A 3 44.28 -19.90 -48.90
N ASN A 4 45.04 -20.53 -48.01
CA ASN A 4 44.56 -21.24 -46.84
C ASN A 4 44.32 -20.19 -45.72
N GLN A 5 43.12 -20.04 -45.19
CA GLN A 5 42.89 -19.33 -43.96
C GLN A 5 42.35 -20.30 -42.91
N ASN A 6 43.23 -20.73 -42.04
CA ASN A 6 42.88 -21.32 -40.74
C ASN A 6 42.45 -20.21 -39.78
N SER A 7 41.20 -20.15 -39.42
CA SER A 7 40.73 -19.35 -38.28
C SER A 7 40.47 -20.27 -37.10
N ALA A 8 41.31 -20.12 -36.09
CA ALA A 8 41.17 -20.79 -34.80
C ALA A 8 39.92 -20.27 -34.06
N ILE A 9 38.92 -21.12 -33.90
CA ILE A 9 37.76 -20.84 -33.05
C ILE A 9 38.19 -21.07 -31.60
N SER A 10 38.32 -19.96 -30.86
CA SER A 10 38.47 -19.93 -29.41
C SER A 10 37.31 -20.63 -28.71
N LYS A 11 37.58 -21.70 -27.99
CA LYS A 11 36.61 -22.39 -27.17
C LYS A 11 36.29 -21.55 -25.94
N CYS A 12 35.07 -21.04 -25.86
CA CYS A 12 34.50 -20.37 -24.68
C CYS A 12 34.30 -21.38 -23.55
N PRO A 13 34.86 -21.21 -22.34
CA PRO A 13 34.72 -22.15 -21.25
C PRO A 13 33.49 -21.81 -20.38
N PHE A 14 32.31 -21.67 -20.95
CA PHE A 14 31.08 -21.66 -20.17
C PHE A 14 30.35 -22.98 -20.34
N SER A 15 30.72 -23.96 -19.49
CA SER A 15 29.90 -25.13 -19.23
C SER A 15 28.59 -24.68 -18.57
N ALA A 16 27.51 -24.70 -19.33
CA ALA A 16 26.17 -24.50 -18.80
C ALA A 16 25.84 -25.68 -17.88
N SER A 17 26.13 -25.57 -16.61
CA SER A 17 25.57 -26.46 -15.58
C SER A 17 24.05 -26.34 -15.64
N ARG A 18 23.40 -27.34 -16.18
CA ARG A 18 21.96 -27.49 -16.20
C ARG A 18 21.50 -27.66 -14.74
N MET A 19 21.08 -26.55 -14.09
CA MET A 19 20.45 -26.64 -12.78
C MET A 19 19.18 -27.44 -12.93
N VAL A 20 19.19 -28.68 -12.44
CA VAL A 20 18.00 -29.53 -12.35
C VAL A 20 17.33 -29.20 -11.03
N PHE A 21 16.34 -28.34 -11.07
CA PHE A 21 15.47 -28.09 -9.92
C PHE A 21 14.64 -29.36 -9.64
N LYS A 22 14.51 -29.73 -8.37
CA LYS A 22 13.62 -30.82 -7.96
C LYS A 22 12.17 -30.44 -8.26
N LYS A 23 11.36 -31.38 -8.69
CA LYS A 23 9.93 -31.17 -9.00
C LYS A 23 9.19 -30.48 -7.83
N SER A 24 9.54 -30.84 -6.59
CA SER A 24 9.00 -30.20 -5.36
C SER A 24 9.40 -28.72 -5.21
N GLU A 25 10.57 -28.31 -5.71
CA GLU A 25 11.03 -26.91 -5.66
C GLU A 25 10.29 -26.08 -6.71
N ILE A 26 10.05 -26.66 -7.90
CA ILE A 26 9.24 -26.03 -8.96
C ILE A 26 7.78 -25.92 -8.51
N GLU A 27 7.21 -26.97 -7.91
CA GLU A 27 5.83 -26.94 -7.38
C GLU A 27 5.65 -25.94 -6.24
N ASN A 28 6.64 -25.79 -5.36
CA ASN A 28 6.62 -24.78 -4.30
C ASN A 28 6.79 -23.37 -4.85
N PHE A 29 7.65 -23.18 -5.85
CA PHE A 29 7.84 -21.88 -6.51
C PHE A 29 6.60 -21.44 -7.27
N THR A 30 5.97 -22.33 -8.05
CA THR A 30 4.70 -22.08 -8.75
C THR A 30 3.54 -21.86 -7.78
N LYS A 31 3.49 -22.57 -6.66
CA LYS A 31 2.45 -22.42 -5.65
C LYS A 31 2.57 -21.10 -4.86
N SER A 32 3.79 -20.62 -4.64
CA SER A 32 4.06 -19.32 -4.02
C SER A 32 3.68 -18.15 -4.95
N SER A 33 3.90 -18.29 -6.26
CA SER A 33 3.57 -17.24 -7.25
C SER A 33 2.08 -17.13 -7.58
N THR A 34 1.25 -18.11 -7.15
CA THR A 34 -0.21 -18.11 -7.39
C THR A 34 -1.03 -17.68 -6.18
N GLN A 35 -0.40 -17.48 -5.01
CA GLN A 35 -1.14 -17.03 -3.83
C GLN A 35 -1.43 -15.53 -3.89
N ASN A 36 -2.71 -15.16 -3.78
CA ASN A 36 -3.12 -13.77 -3.69
C ASN A 36 -2.74 -13.14 -2.33
N PHE A 37 -2.41 -11.84 -2.33
CA PHE A 37 -2.18 -11.10 -1.09
C PHE A 37 -3.44 -11.06 -0.22
N VAL A 38 -4.59 -10.82 -0.84
CA VAL A 38 -5.91 -10.89 -0.21
C VAL A 38 -6.66 -12.09 -0.81
N LYS A 39 -7.22 -12.96 0.04
CA LYS A 39 -7.97 -14.14 -0.40
C LYS A 39 -9.12 -13.77 -1.33
N GLU A 40 -9.49 -14.65 -2.26
CA GLU A 40 -10.53 -14.37 -3.25
C GLU A 40 -11.91 -14.09 -2.64
N ASN A 41 -12.26 -14.79 -1.57
CA ASN A 41 -13.52 -14.63 -0.84
C ASN A 41 -13.44 -13.65 0.34
N SER A 42 -12.41 -12.81 0.38
CA SER A 42 -12.19 -11.83 1.44
C SER A 42 -13.20 -10.70 1.38
N ILE A 43 -13.70 -10.28 2.54
CA ILE A 43 -14.51 -9.05 2.68
C ILE A 43 -13.76 -7.82 2.17
N VAL A 44 -12.44 -7.79 2.28
CA VAL A 44 -11.62 -6.68 1.76
C VAL A 44 -11.74 -6.54 0.25
N ARG A 45 -11.82 -7.66 -0.49
CA ARG A 45 -12.08 -7.62 -1.94
C ARG A 45 -13.48 -7.15 -2.27
N GLU A 46 -14.46 -7.50 -1.46
CA GLU A 46 -15.83 -6.99 -1.61
C GLU A 46 -15.87 -5.47 -1.41
N ILE A 47 -15.28 -4.97 -0.32
CA ILE A 47 -15.18 -3.53 0.00
C ILE A 47 -14.50 -2.77 -1.14
N TRP A 48 -13.29 -3.20 -1.52
CA TRP A 48 -12.45 -2.52 -2.51
C TRP A 48 -12.81 -2.85 -3.97
N GLY A 49 -13.79 -3.72 -4.19
CA GLY A 49 -14.39 -4.02 -5.48
C GLY A 49 -15.52 -3.05 -5.89
N LYS A 50 -16.08 -2.29 -4.93
CA LYS A 50 -17.22 -1.41 -5.13
C LYS A 50 -16.78 0.04 -5.32
N SER A 51 -17.10 0.63 -6.46
CA SER A 51 -16.68 2.00 -6.81
C SER A 51 -17.20 3.04 -5.83
N ASP A 52 -18.46 2.92 -5.40
CA ASP A 52 -19.07 3.86 -4.46
C ASP A 52 -18.40 3.78 -3.08
N THR A 53 -18.13 2.55 -2.62
CA THR A 53 -17.41 2.35 -1.35
C THR A 53 -16.01 2.98 -1.42
N ILE A 54 -15.28 2.77 -2.51
CA ILE A 54 -13.96 3.38 -2.72
C ILE A 54 -14.05 4.91 -2.67
N LEU A 55 -15.05 5.49 -3.34
CA LEU A 55 -15.25 6.94 -3.32
C LEU A 55 -15.44 7.47 -1.90
N PHE A 56 -16.28 6.81 -1.09
CA PHE A 56 -16.51 7.20 0.31
C PHE A 56 -15.29 6.97 1.20
N ILE A 57 -14.54 5.90 1.00
CA ILE A 57 -13.26 5.66 1.70
C ILE A 57 -12.33 6.86 1.51
N PHE A 58 -12.13 7.27 0.26
CA PHE A 58 -11.20 8.35 -0.03
C PHE A 58 -11.75 9.73 0.33
N ALA A 59 -13.06 9.96 0.20
CA ALA A 59 -13.67 11.21 0.66
C ALA A 59 -13.46 11.41 2.17
N GLY A 60 -13.76 10.37 2.97
CA GLY A 60 -13.54 10.41 4.42
C GLY A 60 -12.06 10.53 4.79
N ALA A 61 -11.21 9.71 4.19
CA ALA A 61 -9.78 9.75 4.46
C ALA A 61 -9.14 11.09 4.04
N ALA A 62 -9.55 11.68 2.92
CA ALA A 62 -9.05 12.99 2.48
C ALA A 62 -9.50 14.12 3.43
N ALA A 63 -10.76 14.10 3.87
CA ALA A 63 -11.28 15.09 4.82
C ALA A 63 -10.55 15.02 6.17
N GLU A 64 -10.32 13.82 6.70
CA GLU A 64 -9.54 13.65 7.92
C GLU A 64 -8.08 14.03 7.74
N PHE A 65 -7.47 13.61 6.62
CA PHE A 65 -6.06 13.95 6.34
C PHE A 65 -5.86 15.47 6.19
N ALA A 66 -6.84 16.20 5.68
CA ALA A 66 -6.80 17.66 5.62
C ALA A 66 -6.71 18.31 7.02
N LEU A 67 -7.17 17.62 8.06
CA LEU A 67 -7.04 18.01 9.46
C LEU A 67 -5.79 17.44 10.15
N ASN A 68 -5.07 16.53 9.51
CA ASN A 68 -3.93 15.88 10.14
C ASN A 68 -2.70 16.79 10.16
N LYS A 69 -1.98 16.82 11.28
CA LYS A 69 -0.75 17.63 11.44
C LYS A 69 0.31 17.34 10.38
N SER A 70 0.27 16.13 9.75
CA SER A 70 1.20 15.77 8.67
C SER A 70 0.77 16.24 7.28
N VAL A 71 -0.31 16.99 7.15
CA VAL A 71 -0.82 17.49 5.86
C VAL A 71 0.21 18.32 5.08
N ASP A 72 1.10 19.01 5.78
CA ASP A 72 2.20 19.79 5.20
C ASP A 72 3.14 18.95 4.30
N TRP A 73 3.26 17.64 4.54
CA TRP A 73 4.03 16.75 3.68
C TRP A 73 3.48 16.65 2.27
N LEU A 74 2.16 16.73 2.12
CA LEU A 74 1.53 16.76 0.79
C LEU A 74 1.84 18.06 0.04
N TYR A 75 1.78 19.20 0.74
CA TYR A 75 2.10 20.50 0.18
C TYR A 75 3.56 20.61 -0.25
N PHE A 76 4.48 20.04 0.53
CA PHE A 76 5.90 20.01 0.18
C PHE A 76 6.16 19.39 -1.20
N THR A 77 5.40 18.37 -1.59
CA THR A 77 5.58 17.73 -2.91
C THR A 77 5.09 18.60 -4.07
N GLY A 78 4.30 19.65 -3.81
CA GLY A 78 3.68 20.51 -4.81
C GLY A 78 2.64 19.86 -5.69
N LYS A 79 2.38 18.55 -5.49
CA LYS A 79 1.45 17.77 -6.35
C LYS A 79 0.00 17.91 -5.95
N LEU A 80 -0.28 18.05 -4.65
CA LEU A 80 -1.67 18.06 -4.18
C LEU A 80 -2.44 19.31 -4.64
N PRO A 81 -1.90 20.54 -4.51
CA PRO A 81 -2.62 21.71 -4.99
C PRO A 81 -2.82 21.73 -6.51
N ASN A 82 -1.96 21.03 -7.28
CA ASN A 82 -1.98 21.09 -8.73
C ASN A 82 -2.86 20.02 -9.38
N ASP A 83 -2.98 18.83 -8.78
CA ASP A 83 -3.76 17.72 -9.33
C ASP A 83 -4.28 16.80 -8.20
N PRO A 84 -5.28 17.22 -7.43
CA PRO A 84 -5.84 16.41 -6.34
C PRO A 84 -6.56 15.16 -6.86
N ILE A 85 -7.21 15.25 -8.02
CA ILE A 85 -7.94 14.12 -8.62
C ILE A 85 -6.98 13.05 -9.15
N GLY A 86 -5.94 13.43 -9.88
CA GLY A 86 -4.91 12.49 -10.34
C GLY A 86 -4.19 11.81 -9.20
N ARG A 87 -3.98 12.51 -8.08
CA ARG A 87 -3.43 11.90 -6.88
C ARG A 87 -4.38 10.89 -6.24
N LEU A 88 -5.67 11.19 -6.19
CA LEU A 88 -6.69 10.25 -5.73
C LEU A 88 -6.64 8.96 -6.56
N PHE A 89 -6.72 9.08 -7.88
CA PHE A 89 -6.71 7.91 -8.77
C PHE A 89 -5.43 7.08 -8.66
N SER A 90 -4.26 7.72 -8.51
CA SER A 90 -3.01 6.99 -8.30
C SER A 90 -2.99 6.20 -6.98
N THR A 91 -3.58 6.75 -5.92
CA THR A 91 -3.70 6.06 -4.63
C THR A 91 -4.66 4.87 -4.73
N VAL A 92 -5.80 5.04 -5.41
CA VAL A 92 -6.75 3.94 -5.69
C VAL A 92 -6.08 2.83 -6.49
N GLU A 93 -5.26 3.18 -7.49
CA GLU A 93 -4.55 2.19 -8.31
C GLU A 93 -3.59 1.33 -7.47
N TYR A 94 -2.80 1.94 -6.59
CA TYR A 94 -1.93 1.19 -5.69
C TYR A 94 -2.71 0.27 -4.74
N ALA A 95 -3.79 0.77 -4.14
CA ALA A 95 -4.64 -0.02 -3.26
C ALA A 95 -5.25 -1.22 -4.01
N ARG A 96 -5.73 -1.02 -5.23
CA ARG A 96 -6.26 -2.10 -6.08
C ARG A 96 -5.19 -3.13 -6.45
N LYS A 97 -3.98 -2.68 -6.76
CA LYS A 97 -2.84 -3.59 -7.01
C LYS A 97 -2.54 -4.46 -5.78
N ILE A 98 -2.63 -3.90 -4.58
CA ILE A 98 -2.41 -4.67 -3.34
C ILE A 98 -3.55 -5.68 -3.13
N VAL A 99 -4.80 -5.25 -3.29
CA VAL A 99 -5.97 -6.09 -2.95
C VAL A 99 -6.23 -7.19 -3.97
N PHE A 100 -5.97 -6.95 -5.27
CA PHE A 100 -6.46 -7.82 -6.35
C PHE A 100 -5.39 -8.61 -7.09
N THR A 101 -4.13 -8.53 -6.68
CA THR A 101 -3.04 -9.22 -7.37
C THR A 101 -2.41 -10.33 -6.53
N SER A 102 -1.42 -10.99 -7.10
CA SER A 102 -0.63 -12.00 -6.42
C SER A 102 0.10 -11.42 -5.20
N MET A 103 0.52 -12.27 -4.28
CA MET A 103 1.34 -11.90 -3.13
C MET A 103 2.62 -11.16 -3.57
N GLU A 104 3.24 -11.60 -4.65
CA GLU A 104 4.45 -11.00 -5.19
C GLU A 104 4.21 -9.59 -5.73
N ASP A 105 3.19 -9.42 -6.58
CA ASP A 105 2.86 -8.12 -7.18
C ASP A 105 2.39 -7.10 -6.14
N ALA A 106 1.59 -7.56 -5.17
CA ALA A 106 1.16 -6.73 -4.04
C ALA A 106 2.37 -6.24 -3.22
N ASN A 107 3.29 -7.15 -2.89
CA ASN A 107 4.52 -6.83 -2.18
C ASN A 107 5.40 -5.84 -2.96
N ASN A 108 5.54 -6.02 -4.27
CA ASN A 108 6.28 -5.09 -5.14
C ASN A 108 5.62 -3.70 -5.17
N SER A 109 4.28 -3.66 -5.13
CA SER A 109 3.52 -2.40 -5.06
C SER A 109 3.75 -1.68 -3.73
N ILE A 110 3.72 -2.39 -2.60
CA ILE A 110 4.01 -1.84 -1.27
C ILE A 110 5.45 -1.32 -1.19
N ASP A 111 6.41 -2.09 -1.70
CA ASP A 111 7.83 -1.66 -1.75
C ASP A 111 8.02 -0.41 -2.62
N THR A 112 7.24 -0.27 -3.70
CA THR A 112 7.26 0.92 -4.54
C THR A 112 6.74 2.14 -3.79
N ILE A 113 5.64 2.01 -3.04
CA ILE A 113 5.10 3.07 -2.17
C ILE A 113 6.17 3.50 -1.15
N ARG A 114 6.83 2.55 -0.49
CA ARG A 114 7.90 2.83 0.46
C ARG A 114 9.05 3.61 -0.17
N LYS A 115 9.49 3.22 -1.38
CA LYS A 115 10.54 3.95 -2.12
C LYS A 115 10.13 5.38 -2.45
N ILE A 116 8.86 5.62 -2.81
CA ILE A 116 8.33 6.96 -3.06
C ILE A 116 8.41 7.82 -1.79
N HIS A 117 8.00 7.29 -0.64
CA HIS A 117 8.09 8.01 0.63
C HIS A 117 9.54 8.32 1.01
N THR A 118 10.44 7.35 0.92
CA THR A 118 11.89 7.57 1.16
C THR A 118 12.47 8.64 0.23
N ALA A 119 12.05 8.69 -1.03
CA ALA A 119 12.50 9.73 -1.95
C ALA A 119 11.99 11.14 -1.54
N VAL A 120 10.76 11.23 -1.02
CA VAL A 120 10.20 12.49 -0.47
C VAL A 120 10.96 12.92 0.78
N GLU A 121 11.22 11.98 1.72
CA GLU A 121 12.01 12.22 2.93
C GLU A 121 13.42 12.75 2.60
N ASN A 122 14.11 12.09 1.69
CA ASN A 122 15.43 12.51 1.25
C ASN A 122 15.43 13.91 0.62
N LYS A 123 14.40 14.22 -0.18
CA LYS A 123 14.27 15.53 -0.81
C LYS A 123 13.96 16.62 0.21
N ARG A 124 13.19 16.31 1.26
CA ARG A 124 12.82 17.25 2.33
C ARG A 124 13.93 17.38 3.38
N GLY A 125 14.80 16.38 3.53
CA GLY A 125 15.84 16.34 4.56
C GLY A 125 15.35 15.90 5.95
N PHE A 126 14.11 15.43 6.06
CA PHE A 126 13.50 14.94 7.30
C PHE A 126 12.76 13.63 7.03
N LEU A 127 12.68 12.77 8.07
CA LEU A 127 11.87 11.56 8.03
C LEU A 127 10.39 11.91 8.28
N ILE A 128 9.50 11.19 7.62
CA ILE A 128 8.08 11.19 7.98
C ILE A 128 7.97 10.52 9.35
N PRO A 129 7.32 11.16 10.34
CA PRO A 129 7.17 10.57 11.67
C PRO A 129 6.39 9.25 11.62
N ASP A 130 6.76 8.26 12.46
CA ASP A 130 6.07 6.97 12.53
C ASP A 130 4.55 7.11 12.80
N TRP A 131 4.15 8.11 13.61
CA TRP A 131 2.74 8.38 13.87
C TRP A 131 1.98 8.83 12.60
N ALA A 132 2.61 9.57 11.68
CA ALA A 132 1.97 10.01 10.44
C ALA A 132 1.72 8.82 9.48
N TYR A 133 2.64 7.86 9.43
CA TYR A 133 2.41 6.61 8.70
C TYR A 133 1.25 5.81 9.32
N ARG A 134 1.19 5.70 10.66
CA ARG A 134 0.09 5.03 11.35
C ARG A 134 -1.24 5.70 11.07
N ASP A 135 -1.31 7.03 11.14
CA ASP A 135 -2.56 7.77 10.90
C ASP A 135 -3.14 7.47 9.51
N VAL A 136 -2.31 7.52 8.47
CA VAL A 136 -2.78 7.22 7.11
C VAL A 136 -3.25 5.77 6.99
N LEU A 137 -2.52 4.82 7.57
CA LEU A 137 -2.94 3.41 7.60
C LEU A 137 -4.26 3.23 8.36
N PHE A 138 -4.41 3.90 9.49
CA PHE A 138 -5.61 3.85 10.33
C PHE A 138 -6.82 4.49 9.66
N MET A 139 -6.64 5.56 8.89
CA MET A 139 -7.68 6.12 8.02
C MET A 139 -8.19 5.10 7.02
N LEU A 140 -7.30 4.38 6.35
CA LEU A 140 -7.67 3.36 5.38
C LEU A 140 -8.45 2.20 6.02
N ILE A 141 -8.05 1.76 7.21
CA ILE A 141 -8.79 0.73 7.96
C ILE A 141 -10.18 1.24 8.33
N PHE A 142 -10.24 2.40 9.00
CA PHE A 142 -11.48 2.96 9.51
C PHE A 142 -12.49 3.24 8.39
N TYR A 143 -12.07 3.94 7.34
CA TYR A 143 -12.97 4.31 6.26
C TYR A 143 -13.34 3.13 5.36
N SER A 144 -12.50 2.08 5.26
CA SER A 144 -12.92 0.84 4.60
C SER A 144 -14.12 0.20 5.30
N ILE A 145 -14.10 0.14 6.62
CA ILE A 145 -15.21 -0.39 7.43
C ILE A 145 -16.40 0.56 7.37
N ALA A 146 -16.20 1.83 7.69
CA ALA A 146 -17.28 2.81 7.83
C ALA A 146 -18.03 3.06 6.52
N ALA A 147 -17.32 3.19 5.39
CA ALA A 147 -17.95 3.38 4.09
C ALA A 147 -18.78 2.16 3.66
N PHE A 148 -18.26 0.96 3.87
CA PHE A 148 -19.00 -0.26 3.57
C PHE A 148 -20.22 -0.42 4.47
N GLU A 149 -20.08 -0.17 5.77
CA GLU A 149 -21.20 -0.23 6.71
C GLU A 149 -22.28 0.83 6.45
N LEU A 150 -21.89 1.97 5.88
CA LEU A 150 -22.82 3.03 5.50
C LEU A 150 -23.64 2.68 4.26
N LEU A 151 -23.01 2.06 3.27
CA LEU A 151 -23.60 1.85 1.95
C LEU A 151 -24.25 0.48 1.78
N GLU A 152 -23.81 -0.53 2.55
CA GLU A 152 -24.18 -1.92 2.32
C GLU A 152 -24.83 -2.55 3.58
N ARG A 153 -23.99 -3.02 4.49
CA ARG A 153 -24.40 -3.71 5.72
C ARG A 153 -23.36 -3.58 6.81
N LYS A 154 -23.77 -3.87 8.03
CA LYS A 154 -22.80 -3.99 9.13
C LYS A 154 -21.88 -5.18 8.91
N LEU A 155 -20.60 -4.98 9.24
CA LEU A 155 -19.59 -6.03 9.27
C LEU A 155 -19.64 -6.76 10.62
N SER A 156 -19.39 -8.07 10.58
CA SER A 156 -19.14 -8.85 11.79
C SER A 156 -17.76 -8.49 12.39
N ASP A 157 -17.52 -8.89 13.62
CA ASP A 157 -16.24 -8.67 14.28
C ASP A 157 -15.11 -9.42 13.56
N ASP A 158 -15.37 -10.62 13.05
CA ASP A 158 -14.40 -11.38 12.25
C ASP A 158 -14.07 -10.68 10.93
N GLU A 159 -15.05 -10.06 10.27
CA GLU A 159 -14.83 -9.29 9.04
C GLU A 159 -14.02 -8.02 9.31
N LYS A 160 -14.26 -7.33 10.43
CA LYS A 160 -13.47 -6.16 10.85
C LYS A 160 -12.03 -6.55 11.18
N GLU A 161 -11.86 -7.67 11.88
CA GLU A 161 -10.52 -8.23 12.13
C GLU A 161 -9.80 -8.61 10.82
N GLU A 162 -10.50 -9.15 9.84
CA GLU A 162 -9.93 -9.46 8.52
C GLU A 162 -9.49 -8.18 7.79
N VAL A 163 -10.30 -7.11 7.80
CA VAL A 163 -9.92 -5.81 7.25
C VAL A 163 -8.65 -5.31 7.94
N TYR A 164 -8.63 -5.32 9.28
CA TYR A 164 -7.48 -4.91 10.06
C TYR A 164 -6.22 -5.69 9.67
N ASN A 165 -6.30 -7.02 9.63
CA ASN A 165 -5.18 -7.90 9.33
C ASN A 165 -4.58 -7.68 7.93
N VAL A 166 -5.39 -7.37 6.93
CA VAL A 166 -4.89 -7.06 5.58
C VAL A 166 -4.05 -5.79 5.62
N PHE A 167 -4.55 -4.72 6.24
CA PHE A 167 -3.83 -3.46 6.34
C PHE A 167 -2.64 -3.53 7.31
N TYR A 168 -2.73 -4.32 8.38
CA TYR A 168 -1.61 -4.61 9.28
C TYR A 168 -0.41 -5.15 8.48
N ARG A 169 -0.63 -6.15 7.60
CA ARG A 169 0.44 -6.70 6.74
C ARG A 169 1.02 -5.67 5.77
N VAL A 170 0.20 -4.75 5.27
CA VAL A 170 0.69 -3.62 4.46
C VAL A 170 1.60 -2.73 5.30
N GLY A 171 1.16 -2.36 6.50
CA GLY A 171 1.94 -1.54 7.44
C GLY A 171 3.26 -2.19 7.86
N GLU A 172 3.24 -3.49 8.21
CA GLU A 172 4.46 -4.24 8.52
C GLU A 172 5.47 -4.19 7.37
N ARG A 173 5.02 -4.46 6.14
CA ARG A 173 5.91 -4.43 4.98
C ARG A 173 6.44 -3.04 4.69
N MET A 174 5.66 -1.99 4.93
CA MET A 174 6.13 -0.61 4.84
C MET A 174 7.13 -0.24 5.94
N GLY A 175 7.23 -1.05 7.00
CA GLY A 175 8.10 -0.79 8.15
C GLY A 175 7.49 0.16 9.17
N VAL A 176 6.17 0.30 9.20
CA VAL A 176 5.43 1.09 10.20
C VAL A 176 5.59 0.44 11.56
N LYS A 177 6.01 1.23 12.55
CA LYS A 177 6.27 0.73 13.90
C LYS A 177 5.05 0.83 14.81
N ASP A 178 5.08 0.07 15.90
CA ASP A 178 4.11 0.12 16.99
C ASP A 178 2.66 -0.08 16.54
N LEU A 179 2.45 -0.98 15.58
CA LEU A 179 1.12 -1.37 15.14
C LEU A 179 0.45 -2.24 16.21
N PRO A 180 -0.80 -1.97 16.60
CA PRO A 180 -1.60 -2.86 17.45
C PRO A 180 -1.70 -4.27 16.84
N LYS A 181 -1.88 -5.29 17.69
CA LYS A 181 -1.84 -6.69 17.21
C LYS A 181 -3.11 -7.14 16.51
N ASN A 182 -4.24 -6.51 16.82
CA ASN A 182 -5.55 -6.87 16.32
C ASN A 182 -6.49 -5.65 16.30
N TYR A 183 -7.68 -5.83 15.72
CA TYR A 183 -8.68 -4.78 15.60
C TYR A 183 -9.10 -4.20 16.95
N VAL A 184 -9.27 -5.03 17.98
CA VAL A 184 -9.72 -4.59 19.33
C VAL A 184 -8.66 -3.70 19.98
N GLU A 185 -7.39 -4.09 19.90
CA GLU A 185 -6.28 -3.27 20.41
C GLU A 185 -6.10 -1.97 19.59
N TRP A 186 -6.45 -1.99 18.32
CA TRP A 186 -6.36 -0.83 17.44
C TRP A 186 -7.38 0.26 17.81
N LEU A 187 -8.60 -0.07 18.24
CA LEU A 187 -9.65 0.90 18.51
C LEU A 187 -9.21 2.04 19.45
N PRO A 188 -8.71 1.79 20.67
CA PRO A 188 -8.28 2.86 21.57
C PRO A 188 -7.08 3.63 21.03
N VAL A 189 -6.17 2.98 20.29
CA VAL A 189 -5.02 3.66 19.68
C VAL A 189 -5.48 4.60 18.57
N ARG A 190 -6.46 4.19 17.78
CA ARG A 190 -7.09 5.04 16.76
C ARG A 190 -7.72 6.29 17.39
N ASP A 191 -8.45 6.13 18.48
CA ASP A 191 -9.08 7.26 19.19
C ASP A 191 -8.03 8.25 19.74
N SER A 192 -6.93 7.76 20.32
CA SER A 192 -5.82 8.61 20.76
C SER A 192 -5.22 9.40 19.61
N HIS A 193 -4.98 8.76 18.46
CA HIS A 193 -4.44 9.42 17.28
C HIS A 193 -5.35 10.55 16.75
N LEU A 194 -6.69 10.36 16.78
CA LEU A 194 -7.62 11.42 16.40
C LEU A 194 -7.53 12.62 17.32
N GLN A 195 -7.35 12.41 18.64
CA GLN A 195 -7.25 13.47 19.63
C GLN A 195 -5.91 14.20 19.56
N GLU A 196 -4.82 13.48 19.29
CA GLU A 196 -3.47 13.99 19.36
C GLU A 196 -3.00 14.64 18.05
N ASN A 197 -3.44 14.11 16.90
CA ASN A 197 -2.84 14.41 15.60
C ASN A 197 -3.73 15.24 14.67
N LEU A 198 -4.99 15.53 15.05
CA LEU A 198 -5.84 16.42 14.26
C LEU A 198 -5.71 17.86 14.73
N GLU A 199 -5.57 18.75 13.73
CA GLU A 199 -5.46 20.18 13.93
C GLU A 199 -5.95 20.93 12.68
N LYS A 200 -6.72 22.00 12.88
CA LYS A 200 -7.10 22.89 11.78
C LYS A 200 -5.96 23.85 11.48
N SER A 201 -5.40 23.77 10.29
CA SER A 201 -4.31 24.62 9.79
C SER A 201 -4.75 25.41 8.55
N ASP A 202 -3.90 26.32 8.07
CA ASP A 202 -4.12 27.04 6.80
C ASP A 202 -4.20 26.08 5.63
N PHE A 203 -3.45 24.96 5.67
CA PHE A 203 -3.53 23.89 4.67
C PHE A 203 -4.89 23.21 4.68
N THR A 204 -5.50 23.03 5.85
CA THR A 204 -6.87 22.51 5.99
C THR A 204 -7.86 23.40 5.24
N GLU A 205 -7.78 24.72 5.47
CA GLU A 205 -8.69 25.66 4.82
C GLU A 205 -8.51 25.70 3.30
N ASP A 206 -7.29 25.57 2.82
CA ASP A 206 -6.99 25.52 1.39
C ASP A 206 -7.56 24.24 0.75
N LEU A 207 -7.35 23.09 1.37
CA LEU A 207 -7.86 21.80 0.86
C LEU A 207 -9.38 21.73 0.78
N PHE A 208 -10.08 22.30 1.76
CA PHE A 208 -11.56 22.33 1.73
C PHE A 208 -12.15 23.33 0.72
N LYS A 209 -11.33 24.16 0.07
CA LYS A 209 -11.76 25.06 -1.00
C LYS A 209 -11.58 24.48 -2.39
N GLN A 210 -10.79 23.41 -2.53
CA GLN A 210 -10.53 22.71 -3.80
C GLN A 210 -11.57 21.63 -4.10
#